data_3d25e844861855124d35dc3d59fc15a3
#
_entry.id   3d25e844861855124d35dc3d59fc15a3
#
_cell.length_a   1.000
_cell.length_b   1.000
_cell.length_c   1.000
_cell.angle_alpha   90.00
_cell.angle_beta   90.00
_cell.angle_gamma   90.00
#
_symmetry.space_group_name_H-M   'P 1'
#
loop_
_entity.id
_entity.type
_entity.pdbx_description
1 polymer ?
#
loop_
_entity_poly.entity_id
_entity_poly.type
_entity_poly.pdbx_seq_one_letter_code
_entity_poly.pdbx_strand_id
1 'polypeptide(L)'
;MYKIMTPGPTQVAENVRLARSMECTNPDLDEDFVEFYKETCEKISTLLHTSNETLILSGEGILGLEAAIASMTEPGDKVLVLDNGIYGKGFADFVSMYGGRPELYTRDYRNTLDVKELEDFLADNHDYKYATVVHGDTPSGMLNDVAAICPILKKYGILTVVDSVSASFGEPLNIDACQIDIMCGGSQKVVSAPPGLTFVVVSSDAKKAMTERKTP
;
A
#
# COMPACT_ATOMS: atom_id res chain seq x y z
N MET A 1 -33.56 4.46 -2.10
CA MET A 1 -32.24 3.86 -1.86
C MET A 1 -31.39 4.89 -1.14
N TYR A 2 -30.76 4.54 -0.01
CA TYR A 2 -29.84 5.44 0.69
C TYR A 2 -28.56 5.63 -0.14
N LYS A 3 -28.04 6.85 -0.18
CA LYS A 3 -26.71 7.13 -0.74
C LYS A 3 -25.69 7.08 0.39
N ILE A 4 -24.62 6.30 0.17
CA ILE A 4 -23.49 6.22 1.11
C ILE A 4 -22.55 7.37 0.76
N MET A 5 -22.33 8.28 1.72
CA MET A 5 -21.48 9.46 1.59
C MET A 5 -20.23 9.41 2.48
N THR A 6 -19.91 8.21 2.98
CA THR A 6 -18.69 7.98 3.77
C THR A 6 -17.47 7.85 2.86
N PRO A 7 -16.28 8.20 3.33
CA PRO A 7 -15.04 8.04 2.55
C PRO A 7 -14.63 6.58 2.32
N GLY A 8 -15.24 5.67 3.05
CA GLY A 8 -15.07 4.23 2.88
C GLY A 8 -15.55 3.41 4.08
N PRO A 9 -16.11 2.22 3.85
CA PRO A 9 -16.49 1.67 2.54
C PRO A 9 -17.42 2.59 1.75
N THR A 10 -17.17 2.66 0.44
CA THR A 10 -17.97 3.48 -0.48
C THR A 10 -19.19 2.75 -0.97
N GLN A 11 -20.09 3.45 -1.67
CA GLN A 11 -21.23 2.81 -2.29
C GLN A 11 -20.78 1.88 -3.42
N VAL A 12 -21.21 0.60 -3.35
CA VAL A 12 -20.90 -0.38 -4.41
C VAL A 12 -21.67 -0.04 -5.67
N ALA A 13 -20.99 0.06 -6.80
CA ALA A 13 -21.61 0.30 -8.09
C ALA A 13 -22.54 -0.84 -8.51
N GLU A 14 -23.61 -0.53 -9.26
CA GLU A 14 -24.65 -1.52 -9.59
C GLU A 14 -24.10 -2.67 -10.46
N ASN A 15 -23.27 -2.38 -11.43
CA ASN A 15 -22.60 -3.38 -12.27
C ASN A 15 -21.73 -4.33 -11.45
N VAL A 16 -21.08 -3.85 -10.41
CA VAL A 16 -20.26 -4.67 -9.50
C VAL A 16 -21.17 -5.57 -8.64
N ARG A 17 -22.31 -5.05 -8.16
CA ARG A 17 -23.29 -5.89 -7.44
C ARG A 17 -23.84 -7.00 -8.32
N LEU A 18 -24.14 -6.70 -9.59
CA LEU A 18 -24.63 -7.69 -10.55
C LEU A 18 -23.56 -8.74 -10.86
N ALA A 19 -22.29 -8.34 -11.06
CA ALA A 19 -21.19 -9.26 -11.30
C ALA A 19 -21.05 -10.30 -10.16
N ARG A 20 -21.30 -9.91 -8.91
CA ARG A 20 -21.24 -10.83 -7.76
C ARG A 20 -22.37 -11.88 -7.72
N SER A 21 -23.43 -11.68 -8.46
CA SER A 21 -24.53 -12.65 -8.56
C SER A 21 -24.36 -13.65 -9.71
N MET A 22 -23.30 -13.49 -10.51
CA MET A 22 -22.98 -14.44 -11.57
C MET A 22 -22.39 -15.72 -10.97
N GLU A 23 -22.60 -16.82 -11.68
CA GLU A 23 -21.93 -18.08 -11.35
C GLU A 23 -20.43 -17.91 -11.45
N CYS A 24 -19.69 -18.47 -10.52
CA CYS A 24 -18.24 -18.48 -10.51
C CYS A 24 -17.72 -19.91 -10.55
N THR A 25 -16.52 -20.04 -11.07
CA THR A 25 -15.76 -21.30 -11.10
C THR A 25 -15.23 -21.64 -9.71
N ASN A 26 -14.65 -22.82 -9.56
CA ASN A 26 -13.91 -23.20 -8.36
C ASN A 26 -12.52 -22.54 -8.40
N PRO A 27 -12.22 -21.55 -7.54
CA PRO A 27 -10.96 -20.80 -7.62
C PRO A 27 -9.71 -21.63 -7.30
N ASP A 28 -9.89 -22.80 -6.66
CA ASP A 28 -8.77 -23.65 -6.26
C ASP A 28 -8.38 -24.65 -7.34
N LEU A 29 -9.24 -24.93 -8.30
CA LEU A 29 -9.06 -26.04 -9.24
C LEU A 29 -9.21 -25.64 -10.72
N ASP A 30 -9.97 -24.59 -11.02
CA ASP A 30 -10.34 -24.27 -12.39
C ASP A 30 -9.29 -23.36 -13.05
N GLU A 31 -8.73 -23.82 -14.17
CA GLU A 31 -7.76 -23.07 -14.95
C GLU A 31 -8.34 -21.73 -15.45
N ASP A 32 -9.63 -21.69 -15.79
CA ASP A 32 -10.31 -20.46 -16.18
C ASP A 32 -10.26 -19.38 -15.09
N PHE A 33 -10.32 -19.77 -13.81
CA PHE A 33 -10.16 -18.82 -12.71
C PHE A 33 -8.73 -18.31 -12.60
N VAL A 34 -7.75 -19.16 -12.81
CA VAL A 34 -6.33 -18.75 -12.79
C VAL A 34 -6.07 -17.68 -13.85
N GLU A 35 -6.58 -17.87 -15.06
CA GLU A 35 -6.43 -16.88 -16.13
C GLU A 35 -7.20 -15.58 -15.84
N PHE A 36 -8.44 -15.68 -15.34
CA PHE A 36 -9.23 -14.51 -14.91
C PHE A 36 -8.52 -13.72 -13.82
N TYR A 37 -7.95 -14.38 -12.81
CA TYR A 37 -7.20 -13.74 -11.73
C TYR A 37 -5.97 -12.99 -12.28
N LYS A 38 -5.20 -13.65 -13.12
CA LYS A 38 -4.01 -13.09 -13.76
C LYS A 38 -4.35 -11.86 -14.61
N GLU A 39 -5.35 -11.95 -15.50
CA GLU A 39 -5.83 -10.80 -16.27
C GLU A 39 -6.29 -9.63 -15.38
N THR A 40 -6.93 -9.94 -14.25
CA THR A 40 -7.39 -8.91 -13.32
C THR A 40 -6.20 -8.21 -12.66
N CYS A 41 -5.17 -8.94 -12.24
CA CYS A 41 -3.93 -8.38 -11.73
C CYS A 41 -3.22 -7.51 -12.78
N GLU A 42 -3.14 -7.95 -14.03
CA GLU A 42 -2.55 -7.21 -15.14
C GLU A 42 -3.31 -5.90 -15.43
N LYS A 43 -4.64 -5.92 -15.36
CA LYS A 43 -5.47 -4.70 -15.50
C LYS A 43 -5.18 -3.70 -14.38
N ILE A 44 -5.04 -4.16 -13.15
CA ILE A 44 -4.68 -3.30 -12.00
C ILE A 44 -3.28 -2.72 -12.22
N SER A 45 -2.29 -3.52 -12.60
CA SER A 45 -0.93 -3.06 -12.89
C SER A 45 -0.92 -1.99 -13.98
N THR A 46 -1.70 -2.20 -15.05
CA THR A 46 -1.82 -1.24 -16.16
C THR A 46 -2.40 0.10 -15.69
N LEU A 47 -3.46 0.07 -14.86
CA LEU A 47 -4.09 1.27 -14.32
C LEU A 47 -3.20 2.02 -13.33
N LEU A 48 -2.29 1.33 -12.67
CA LEU A 48 -1.32 1.90 -11.73
C LEU A 48 0.03 2.24 -12.39
N HIS A 49 0.11 2.09 -13.71
CA HIS A 49 1.30 2.38 -14.50
C HIS A 49 2.55 1.69 -13.95
N THR A 50 2.47 0.37 -13.81
CA THR A 50 3.58 -0.43 -13.29
C THR A 50 3.80 -1.71 -14.08
N SER A 51 5.06 -2.10 -14.18
CA SER A 51 5.52 -3.41 -14.66
C SER A 51 5.71 -4.42 -13.52
N ASN A 52 5.55 -4.00 -12.30
CA ASN A 52 5.67 -4.83 -11.12
C ASN A 52 4.49 -5.78 -10.97
N GLU A 53 4.69 -6.87 -10.23
CA GLU A 53 3.64 -7.86 -9.99
C GLU A 53 2.57 -7.31 -9.06
N THR A 54 1.32 -7.50 -9.46
CA THR A 54 0.15 -7.25 -8.62
C THR A 54 -0.42 -8.56 -8.11
N LEU A 55 -0.76 -8.61 -6.84
CA LEU A 55 -1.44 -9.71 -6.18
C LEU A 55 -2.76 -9.21 -5.58
N ILE A 56 -3.81 -10.04 -5.65
CA ILE A 56 -5.08 -9.76 -4.98
C ILE A 56 -5.23 -10.77 -3.84
N LEU A 57 -5.44 -10.27 -2.62
CA LEU A 57 -5.59 -11.09 -1.42
C LEU A 57 -7.01 -10.96 -0.85
N SER A 58 -7.51 -12.04 -0.25
CA SER A 58 -8.77 -12.07 0.46
C SER A 58 -8.65 -11.38 1.81
N GLY A 59 -9.13 -10.14 1.90
CA GLY A 59 -9.10 -9.29 3.08
C GLY A 59 -9.20 -7.82 2.69
N GLU A 60 -9.46 -6.95 3.64
CA GLU A 60 -9.49 -5.52 3.39
C GLU A 60 -8.07 -4.93 3.25
N GLY A 61 -7.97 -3.65 2.86
CA GLY A 61 -6.69 -2.96 2.69
C GLY A 61 -5.73 -3.13 3.85
N ILE A 62 -6.23 -3.19 5.09
CA ILE A 62 -5.43 -3.42 6.29
C ILE A 62 -4.67 -4.75 6.26
N LEU A 63 -5.26 -5.81 5.67
CA LEU A 63 -4.56 -7.09 5.49
C LEU A 63 -3.37 -6.95 4.54
N GLY A 64 -3.54 -6.21 3.43
CA GLY A 64 -2.43 -5.95 2.50
C GLY A 64 -1.29 -5.20 3.16
N LEU A 65 -1.62 -4.19 3.99
CA LEU A 65 -0.63 -3.42 4.74
C LEU A 65 0.10 -4.29 5.76
N GLU A 66 -0.62 -5.08 6.54
CA GLU A 66 -0.03 -6.01 7.51
C GLU A 66 0.83 -7.06 6.79
N ALA A 67 0.34 -7.65 5.70
CA ALA A 67 1.09 -8.62 4.90
C ALA A 67 2.40 -8.03 4.35
N ALA A 68 2.38 -6.79 3.87
CA ALA A 68 3.58 -6.08 3.42
C ALA A 68 4.60 -5.93 4.56
N ILE A 69 4.16 -5.43 5.72
CA ILE A 69 5.02 -5.26 6.89
C ILE A 69 5.55 -6.62 7.38
N ALA A 70 4.69 -7.62 7.52
CA ALA A 70 5.07 -8.97 7.92
C ALA A 70 6.13 -9.58 6.98
N SER A 71 5.96 -9.37 5.68
CA SER A 71 6.88 -9.89 4.67
C SER A 71 8.22 -9.16 4.60
N MET A 72 8.28 -7.91 5.06
CA MET A 72 9.49 -7.07 5.01
C MET A 72 10.27 -7.05 6.33
N THR A 73 9.63 -7.33 7.46
CA THR A 73 10.23 -7.12 8.79
C THR A 73 10.88 -8.38 9.33
N GLU A 74 12.09 -8.23 9.84
CA GLU A 74 12.75 -9.21 10.71
C GLU A 74 13.01 -8.61 12.09
N PRO A 75 13.15 -9.45 13.14
CA PRO A 75 13.46 -8.96 14.46
C PRO A 75 14.72 -8.07 14.48
N GLY A 76 14.54 -6.85 14.97
CA GLY A 76 15.60 -5.85 15.06
C GLY A 76 15.78 -4.93 13.85
N ASP A 77 15.08 -5.15 12.74
CA ASP A 77 15.10 -4.23 11.60
C ASP A 77 14.65 -2.83 12.01
N LYS A 78 15.40 -1.82 11.58
CA LYS A 78 14.99 -0.42 11.74
C LYS A 78 14.07 -0.01 10.59
N VAL A 79 12.95 0.57 10.93
CA VAL A 79 11.91 1.00 9.97
C VAL A 79 11.55 2.44 10.24
N LEU A 80 11.63 3.27 9.19
CA LEU A 80 11.18 4.66 9.26
C LEU A 80 9.67 4.73 9.05
N VAL A 81 8.94 5.27 10.01
CA VAL A 81 7.49 5.46 9.92
C VAL A 81 7.20 6.94 9.72
N LEU A 82 6.76 7.32 8.51
CA LEU A 82 6.36 8.70 8.24
C LEU A 82 5.00 8.97 8.88
N ASP A 83 5.03 9.71 9.98
CA ASP A 83 3.89 9.99 10.85
C ASP A 83 3.41 11.44 10.68
N ASN A 84 2.46 11.65 9.77
CA ASN A 84 1.69 12.88 9.63
C ASN A 84 0.18 12.62 9.61
N GLY A 85 -0.26 11.53 10.24
CA GLY A 85 -1.66 11.13 10.33
C GLY A 85 -1.85 9.86 11.15
N ILE A 86 -3.10 9.54 11.48
CA ILE A 86 -3.43 8.39 12.33
C ILE A 86 -2.99 7.08 11.67
N TYR A 87 -3.20 6.94 10.36
CA TYR A 87 -2.80 5.73 9.64
C TYR A 87 -1.27 5.63 9.48
N GLY A 88 -0.58 6.77 9.27
CA GLY A 88 0.88 6.80 9.25
C GLY A 88 1.46 6.28 10.55
N LYS A 89 1.04 6.84 11.68
CA LYS A 89 1.47 6.40 13.01
C LYS A 89 1.18 4.92 13.27
N GLY A 90 0.02 4.42 12.80
CA GLY A 90 -0.41 3.04 13.03
C GLY A 90 0.55 1.96 12.49
N PHE A 91 1.39 2.29 11.50
CA PHE A 91 2.41 1.36 11.01
C PHE A 91 3.43 0.95 12.08
N ALA A 92 3.68 1.82 13.07
CA ALA A 92 4.60 1.49 14.15
C ALA A 92 4.16 0.26 14.96
N ASP A 93 2.86 0.05 15.11
CA ASP A 93 2.30 -1.11 15.81
C ASP A 93 2.57 -2.40 15.00
N PHE A 94 2.33 -2.39 13.69
CA PHE A 94 2.65 -3.54 12.83
C PHE A 94 4.14 -3.86 12.84
N VAL A 95 5.00 -2.86 12.66
CA VAL A 95 6.46 -3.05 12.70
C VAL A 95 6.88 -3.69 14.02
N SER A 96 6.36 -3.19 15.15
CA SER A 96 6.66 -3.72 16.48
C SER A 96 6.14 -5.15 16.66
N MET A 97 4.96 -5.46 16.13
CA MET A 97 4.33 -6.78 16.19
C MET A 97 5.22 -7.86 15.54
N TYR A 98 5.89 -7.53 14.46
CA TYR A 98 6.82 -8.42 13.76
C TYR A 98 8.28 -8.29 14.22
N GLY A 99 8.51 -7.65 15.37
CA GLY A 99 9.82 -7.57 16.03
C GLY A 99 10.76 -6.50 15.48
N GLY A 100 10.30 -5.65 14.56
CA GLY A 100 11.04 -4.50 14.07
C GLY A 100 11.10 -3.37 15.09
N ARG A 101 11.93 -2.40 14.80
CA ARG A 101 12.12 -1.17 15.60
C ARG A 101 11.65 0.04 14.80
N PRO A 102 10.39 0.49 14.99
CA PRO A 102 9.89 1.66 14.29
C PRO A 102 10.54 2.94 14.83
N GLU A 103 10.95 3.81 13.94
CA GLU A 103 11.35 5.17 14.25
C GLU A 103 10.37 6.14 13.59
N LEU A 104 9.71 6.97 14.40
CA LEU A 104 8.66 7.87 13.95
C LEU A 104 9.27 9.19 13.46
N TYR A 105 9.06 9.50 12.18
CA TYR A 105 9.27 10.83 11.64
C TYR A 105 7.97 11.61 11.75
N THR A 106 7.69 12.16 12.95
CA THR A 106 6.42 12.83 13.26
C THR A 106 6.39 14.26 12.73
N ARG A 107 5.29 14.61 12.08
CA ARG A 107 4.96 15.97 11.60
C ARG A 107 3.55 16.36 11.99
N ASP A 108 3.25 17.63 11.88
CA ASP A 108 1.91 18.15 12.19
C ASP A 108 0.87 17.56 11.23
N TYR A 109 -0.17 16.94 11.77
CA TYR A 109 -1.26 16.28 11.00
C TYR A 109 -2.10 17.25 10.14
N ARG A 110 -1.85 18.54 10.24
CA ARG A 110 -2.48 19.57 9.40
C ARG A 110 -1.69 19.90 8.15
N ASN A 111 -0.49 19.33 8.00
CA ASN A 111 0.42 19.63 6.90
C ASN A 111 0.86 18.34 6.18
N THR A 112 1.07 18.46 4.88
CA THR A 112 1.76 17.41 4.12
C THR A 112 3.21 17.31 4.57
N LEU A 113 3.84 16.18 4.27
CA LEU A 113 5.27 16.01 4.53
C LEU A 113 6.08 16.97 3.64
N ASP A 114 6.94 17.77 4.26
CA ASP A 114 7.90 18.59 3.52
C ASP A 114 9.05 17.70 3.04
N VAL A 115 9.20 17.67 1.72
CA VAL A 115 10.16 16.79 1.03
C VAL A 115 11.59 17.20 1.34
N LYS A 116 11.85 18.51 1.46
CA LYS A 116 13.19 19.02 1.77
C LYS A 116 13.57 18.72 3.22
N GLU A 117 12.66 18.94 4.15
CA GLU A 117 12.89 18.59 5.56
C GLU A 117 13.13 17.07 5.74
N LEU A 118 12.44 16.24 4.95
CA LEU A 118 12.66 14.80 4.95
C LEU A 118 14.05 14.46 4.39
N GLU A 119 14.46 15.08 3.30
CA GLU A 119 15.78 14.86 2.71
C GLU A 119 16.91 15.32 3.65
N ASP A 120 16.75 16.47 4.30
CA ASP A 120 17.71 16.98 5.29
C ASP A 120 17.82 16.02 6.50
N PHE A 121 16.71 15.47 6.96
CA PHE A 121 16.70 14.43 8.01
C PHE A 121 17.44 13.16 7.58
N LEU A 122 17.17 12.67 6.35
CA LEU A 122 17.75 11.45 5.82
C LEU A 122 19.28 11.58 5.54
N ALA A 123 19.78 12.77 5.36
CA ALA A 123 21.23 12.99 5.17
C ALA A 123 22.06 12.41 6.32
N ASP A 124 21.55 12.51 7.56
CA ASP A 124 22.20 12.00 8.77
C ASP A 124 21.55 10.72 9.32
N ASN A 125 20.32 10.37 8.87
CA ASN A 125 19.50 9.30 9.43
C ASN A 125 18.91 8.42 8.30
N HIS A 126 19.70 7.53 7.74
CA HIS A 126 19.27 6.68 6.62
C HIS A 126 19.53 5.18 6.79
N ASP A 127 19.85 4.74 7.99
CA ASP A 127 20.04 3.32 8.31
C ASP A 127 18.68 2.65 8.60
N TYR A 128 17.82 2.59 7.58
CA TYR A 128 16.50 1.94 7.63
C TYR A 128 16.39 0.91 6.52
N LYS A 129 15.76 -0.23 6.82
CA LYS A 129 15.49 -1.26 5.83
C LYS A 129 14.42 -0.81 4.84
N TYR A 130 13.37 -0.21 5.35
CA TYR A 130 12.28 0.38 4.57
C TYR A 130 11.62 1.54 5.33
N ALA A 131 10.81 2.31 4.60
CA ALA A 131 9.95 3.34 5.18
C ALA A 131 8.48 3.08 4.82
N THR A 132 7.57 3.47 5.72
CA THR A 132 6.14 3.45 5.48
C THR A 132 5.62 4.84 5.17
N VAL A 133 4.77 4.95 4.15
CA VAL A 133 4.21 6.22 3.68
C VAL A 133 2.71 6.06 3.48
N VAL A 134 1.89 6.92 4.03
CA VAL A 134 0.46 7.01 3.68
C VAL A 134 0.29 8.00 2.54
N HIS A 135 -0.27 7.54 1.39
CA HIS A 135 -0.55 8.41 0.25
C HIS A 135 -1.70 9.38 0.56
N GLY A 136 -2.83 8.85 1.04
CA GLY A 136 -3.99 9.65 1.44
C GLY A 136 -4.49 9.30 2.84
N ASP A 137 -4.28 10.17 3.82
CA ASP A 137 -4.78 9.97 5.19
C ASP A 137 -6.22 10.47 5.32
N THR A 138 -7.16 9.55 5.33
CA THR A 138 -8.60 9.86 5.34
C THR A 138 -9.05 10.74 6.53
N PRO A 139 -8.59 10.51 7.78
CA PRO A 139 -9.02 11.31 8.91
C PRO A 139 -8.61 12.78 8.86
N SER A 140 -7.42 13.06 8.34
CA SER A 140 -6.92 14.44 8.21
C SER A 140 -7.29 15.08 6.86
N GLY A 141 -7.60 14.25 5.85
CA GLY A 141 -7.81 14.68 4.47
C GLY A 141 -6.50 15.05 3.73
N MET A 142 -5.35 14.65 4.28
CA MET A 142 -4.05 14.96 3.70
C MET A 142 -3.71 14.00 2.57
N LEU A 143 -3.16 14.55 1.49
CA LEU A 143 -2.56 13.82 0.38
C LEU A 143 -1.05 14.09 0.37
N ASN A 144 -0.24 13.07 0.61
CA ASN A 144 1.21 13.18 0.56
C ASN A 144 1.73 13.00 -0.88
N ASP A 145 2.73 13.77 -1.25
CA ASP A 145 3.39 13.68 -2.55
C ASP A 145 4.34 12.47 -2.60
N VAL A 146 3.76 11.28 -2.84
CA VAL A 146 4.55 10.04 -2.95
C VAL A 146 5.52 10.07 -4.13
N ALA A 147 5.23 10.86 -5.17
CA ALA A 147 6.10 11.02 -6.32
C ALA A 147 7.40 11.77 -5.98
N ALA A 148 7.37 12.62 -4.99
CA ALA A 148 8.55 13.30 -4.48
C ALA A 148 9.20 12.56 -3.30
N ILE A 149 8.42 11.97 -2.41
CA ILE A 149 8.89 11.30 -1.19
C ILE A 149 9.62 9.98 -1.51
N CYS A 150 9.03 9.10 -2.32
CA CYS A 150 9.58 7.76 -2.53
C CYS A 150 10.94 7.77 -3.26
N PRO A 151 11.17 8.60 -4.30
CA PRO A 151 12.50 8.70 -4.92
C PRO A 151 13.58 9.17 -3.95
N ILE A 152 13.27 10.05 -3.00
CA ILE A 152 14.24 10.46 -1.97
C ILE A 152 14.58 9.29 -1.06
N LEU A 153 13.61 8.53 -0.56
CA LEU A 153 13.86 7.33 0.23
C LEU A 153 14.74 6.33 -0.55
N LYS A 154 14.43 6.09 -1.82
CA LYS A 154 15.25 5.22 -2.69
C LYS A 154 16.67 5.73 -2.89
N LYS A 155 16.89 7.03 -2.98
CA LYS A 155 18.24 7.65 -3.07
C LYS A 155 19.14 7.24 -1.90
N TYR A 156 18.55 7.05 -0.72
CA TYR A 156 19.23 6.59 0.49
C TYR A 156 19.21 5.06 0.68
N GLY A 157 18.74 4.30 -0.32
CA GLY A 157 18.69 2.84 -0.26
C GLY A 157 17.55 2.28 0.60
N ILE A 158 16.59 3.11 0.97
CA ILE A 158 15.45 2.74 1.81
C ILE A 158 14.31 2.29 0.90
N LEU A 159 13.81 1.05 1.08
CA LEU A 159 12.64 0.54 0.38
C LEU A 159 11.37 1.24 0.87
N THR A 160 10.33 1.26 0.04
CA THR A 160 9.09 1.99 0.36
C THR A 160 7.89 1.05 0.45
N VAL A 161 7.09 1.21 1.51
CA VAL A 161 5.77 0.57 1.66
C VAL A 161 4.73 1.68 1.71
N VAL A 162 3.90 1.78 0.67
CA VAL A 162 2.94 2.87 0.50
C VAL A 162 1.52 2.37 0.74
N ASP A 163 0.86 2.96 1.71
CA ASP A 163 -0.59 2.84 1.89
C ASP A 163 -1.29 3.78 0.91
N SER A 164 -1.82 3.23 -0.17
CA SER A 164 -2.65 3.95 -1.11
C SER A 164 -4.11 3.46 -1.11
N VAL A 165 -4.56 2.86 0.00
CA VAL A 165 -5.91 2.30 0.13
C VAL A 165 -6.97 3.35 -0.16
N SER A 166 -6.81 4.56 0.33
CA SER A 166 -7.77 5.65 0.12
C SER A 166 -7.57 6.40 -1.20
N ALA A 167 -6.34 6.47 -1.72
CA ALA A 167 -5.97 7.33 -2.84
C ALA A 167 -5.89 6.60 -4.18
N SER A 168 -5.60 5.30 -4.20
CA SER A 168 -5.46 4.53 -5.45
C SER A 168 -6.73 4.63 -6.31
N PHE A 169 -6.52 4.93 -7.60
CA PHE A 169 -7.55 5.21 -8.62
C PHE A 169 -8.37 6.49 -8.42
N GLY A 170 -8.25 7.17 -7.26
CA GLY A 170 -8.85 8.47 -7.00
C GLY A 170 -7.92 9.63 -7.29
N GLU A 171 -6.63 9.39 -7.10
CA GLU A 171 -5.56 10.31 -7.40
C GLU A 171 -4.61 9.71 -8.45
N PRO A 172 -4.00 10.53 -9.31
CA PRO A 172 -3.02 10.04 -10.28
C PRO A 172 -1.84 9.35 -9.55
N LEU A 173 -1.55 8.13 -9.96
CA LEU A 173 -0.44 7.37 -9.40
C LEU A 173 0.26 6.58 -10.51
N ASN A 174 1.57 6.81 -10.66
CA ASN A 174 2.44 6.01 -11.51
C ASN A 174 3.48 5.35 -10.62
N ILE A 175 3.28 4.08 -10.29
CA ILE A 175 4.11 3.36 -9.32
C ILE A 175 5.57 3.30 -9.76
N ASP A 176 5.82 3.00 -11.05
CA ASP A 176 7.19 2.88 -11.57
C ASP A 176 7.91 4.24 -11.56
N ALA A 177 7.23 5.32 -11.98
CA ALA A 177 7.81 6.67 -11.95
C ALA A 177 8.03 7.19 -10.53
N CYS A 178 7.16 6.84 -9.59
CA CYS A 178 7.31 7.17 -8.17
C CYS A 178 8.32 6.28 -7.44
N GLN A 179 8.85 5.23 -8.09
CA GLN A 179 9.81 4.28 -7.50
C GLN A 179 9.29 3.60 -6.23
N ILE A 180 8.01 3.25 -6.23
CA ILE A 180 7.37 2.59 -5.08
C ILE A 180 7.71 1.10 -5.10
N ASP A 181 8.18 0.56 -3.96
CA ASP A 181 8.53 -0.86 -3.86
C ASP A 181 7.34 -1.75 -3.52
N ILE A 182 6.52 -1.33 -2.56
CA ILE A 182 5.27 -2.01 -2.23
C ILE A 182 4.15 -0.96 -2.15
N MET A 183 3.04 -1.21 -2.86
CA MET A 183 1.84 -0.40 -2.73
C MET A 183 0.65 -1.27 -2.38
N CYS A 184 -0.15 -0.85 -1.40
CA CYS A 184 -1.37 -1.52 -1.00
C CYS A 184 -2.59 -0.66 -1.32
N GLY A 185 -3.61 -1.29 -1.89
CA GLY A 185 -4.91 -0.71 -2.16
C GLY A 185 -6.06 -1.57 -1.65
N GLY A 186 -7.28 -1.10 -1.77
CA GLY A 186 -8.45 -1.83 -1.25
C GLY A 186 -9.68 -1.70 -2.14
N SER A 187 -10.48 -2.77 -2.21
CA SER A 187 -11.66 -2.84 -3.07
C SER A 187 -12.79 -1.89 -2.63
N GLN A 188 -12.89 -1.59 -1.34
CA GLN A 188 -13.99 -0.86 -0.72
C GLN A 188 -13.87 0.68 -0.80
N LYS A 189 -12.84 1.19 -1.45
CA LYS A 189 -12.58 2.62 -1.62
C LYS A 189 -13.01 3.08 -3.02
N VAL A 190 -12.13 3.75 -3.75
CA VAL A 190 -12.44 4.31 -5.09
C VAL A 190 -12.89 3.26 -6.10
N VAL A 191 -12.36 2.03 -6.01
CA VAL A 191 -12.80 0.90 -6.85
C VAL A 191 -14.31 0.65 -6.76
N SER A 192 -14.97 1.11 -5.69
CA SER A 192 -16.42 0.98 -5.47
C SER A 192 -16.93 -0.46 -5.52
N ALA A 193 -16.08 -1.39 -5.06
CA ALA A 193 -16.44 -2.79 -4.86
C ALA A 193 -16.72 -3.06 -3.37
N PRO A 194 -17.32 -4.20 -3.02
CA PRO A 194 -17.50 -4.56 -1.62
C PRO A 194 -16.17 -4.68 -0.86
N PRO A 195 -16.17 -4.45 0.46
CA PRO A 195 -15.02 -4.81 1.28
C PRO A 195 -14.72 -6.31 1.19
N GLY A 196 -13.46 -6.67 1.34
CA GLY A 196 -13.03 -8.07 1.39
C GLY A 196 -11.90 -8.44 0.42
N LEU A 197 -11.43 -7.49 -0.41
CA LEU A 197 -10.24 -7.69 -1.25
C LEU A 197 -9.26 -6.54 -1.06
N THR A 198 -7.98 -6.88 -1.01
CA THR A 198 -6.87 -5.94 -1.12
C THR A 198 -6.01 -6.31 -2.31
N PHE A 199 -5.41 -5.34 -2.97
CA PHE A 199 -4.40 -5.57 -3.99
C PHE A 199 -3.07 -4.98 -3.54
N VAL A 200 -2.01 -5.73 -3.81
CA VAL A 200 -0.66 -5.38 -3.42
C VAL A 200 0.23 -5.44 -4.65
N VAL A 201 0.93 -4.34 -4.93
CA VAL A 201 1.97 -4.28 -5.98
C VAL A 201 3.32 -4.46 -5.32
N VAL A 202 4.18 -5.31 -5.89
CA VAL A 202 5.47 -5.67 -5.29
C VAL A 202 6.59 -5.55 -6.32
N SER A 203 7.58 -4.70 -6.06
CA SER A 203 8.76 -4.52 -6.91
C SER A 203 9.73 -5.70 -6.83
N SER A 204 10.63 -5.78 -7.80
CA SER A 204 11.73 -6.75 -7.78
C SER A 204 12.63 -6.59 -6.56
N ASP A 205 12.90 -5.34 -6.13
CA ASP A 205 13.73 -5.05 -4.96
C ASP A 205 13.05 -5.52 -3.67
N ALA A 206 11.73 -5.27 -3.53
CA ALA A 206 10.95 -5.77 -2.41
C ALA A 206 10.90 -7.30 -2.38
N LYS A 207 10.66 -7.96 -3.53
CA LYS A 207 10.70 -9.44 -3.63
C LYS A 207 12.04 -9.99 -3.18
N LYS A 208 13.14 -9.38 -3.61
CA LYS A 208 14.48 -9.78 -3.18
C LYS A 208 14.62 -9.67 -1.67
N ALA A 209 14.24 -8.53 -1.09
CA ALA A 209 14.30 -8.33 0.36
C ALA A 209 13.44 -9.34 1.15
N MET A 210 12.26 -9.72 0.61
CA MET A 210 11.40 -10.75 1.19
C MET A 210 12.04 -12.14 1.13
N THR A 211 12.69 -12.50 0.02
CA THR A 211 13.32 -13.82 -0.15
C THR A 211 14.63 -13.98 0.63
N GLU A 212 15.30 -12.89 0.94
CA GLU A 212 16.54 -12.89 1.74
C GLU A 212 16.27 -12.97 3.27
N ARG A 213 15.01 -12.97 3.68
CA ARG A 213 14.63 -13.12 5.10
C ARG A 213 15.07 -14.47 5.65
N LYS A 214 15.41 -14.46 6.96
CA LYS A 214 15.82 -15.65 7.72
C LYS A 214 14.68 -16.21 8.56
N THR A 215 13.65 -15.40 8.82
CA THR A 215 12.42 -15.82 9.49
C THR A 215 11.35 -16.21 8.50
N PRO A 216 10.49 -17.20 8.83
CA PRO A 216 9.39 -17.62 7.97
C PRO A 216 8.39 -16.49 7.72
#